data_3072a4587323b41198a39d10d66a1b68
#
_entry.id   3072a4587323b41198a39d10d66a1b68
#
_cell.length_a   1.000
_cell.length_b   1.000
_cell.length_c   1.000
_cell.angle_alpha   90.00
_cell.angle_beta   90.00
_cell.angle_gamma   90.00
#
_symmetry.space_group_name_H-M   'P 1'
#
loop_
_entity.id
_entity.type
_entity.pdbx_description
1 polymer ?
#
loop_
_entity_poly.entity_id
_entity_poly.type
_entity_poly.pdbx_seq_one_letter_code
_entity_poly.pdbx_strand_id
1 'polypeptide(L)' 'MLVRLIYVSRAVDQNAKVAIESILEASRSHNLNNGITGILCHGGDIFLQAIEGGRDAVNKLYNHISQDARHKDVVLLHYE' A
#
# COMPACT_ATOMS: atom_id res chain seq x y z
N MET A 1 12.16 7.58 -14.18
CA MET A 1 10.78 7.40 -14.69
C MET A 1 9.82 7.28 -13.52
N LEU A 2 8.78 8.10 -13.50
CA LEU A 2 7.73 8.01 -12.49
C LEU A 2 6.64 7.05 -12.93
N VAL A 3 6.18 6.24 -12.01
CA VAL A 3 5.07 5.33 -12.23
C VAL A 3 4.01 5.53 -11.15
N ARG A 4 2.78 5.17 -11.45
CA ARG A 4 1.67 5.18 -10.51
C ARG A 4 1.07 3.79 -10.45
N LEU A 5 0.80 3.32 -9.23
CA LEU A 5 0.26 1.99 -9.00
C LEU A 5 -0.93 2.11 -8.04
N ILE A 6 -2.03 1.44 -8.36
CA ILE A 6 -3.23 1.40 -7.52
C ILE A 6 -3.56 -0.05 -7.26
N TYR A 7 -3.74 -0.41 -6.01
CA TYR A 7 -4.14 -1.75 -5.63
C TYR A 7 -5.25 -1.71 -4.58
N VAL A 8 -5.96 -2.82 -4.44
CA VAL A 8 -6.95 -3.05 -3.41
C VAL A 8 -6.56 -4.33 -2.66
N SER A 9 -6.86 -4.37 -1.37
CA SER A 9 -6.64 -5.56 -0.56
C SER A 9 -7.66 -5.62 0.58
N ARG A 10 -7.65 -6.73 1.33
CA ARG A 10 -8.53 -6.93 2.49
C ARG A 10 -7.69 -7.08 3.74
N ALA A 11 -8.20 -6.52 4.87
CA ALA A 11 -7.59 -6.72 6.17
C ALA A 11 -7.78 -8.17 6.62
N VAL A 12 -6.74 -8.76 7.17
CA VAL A 12 -6.79 -10.11 7.74
C VAL A 12 -7.45 -10.09 9.11
N ASP A 13 -7.21 -9.02 9.88
CA ASP A 13 -7.69 -8.88 11.24
C ASP A 13 -9.01 -8.09 11.26
N GLN A 14 -9.92 -8.51 12.14
CA GLN A 14 -11.19 -7.81 12.36
C GLN A 14 -10.99 -6.45 13.03
N ASN A 15 -9.85 -6.20 13.67
CA ASN A 15 -9.46 -4.89 14.19
C ASN A 15 -8.76 -4.07 13.10
N ALA A 16 -9.49 -3.77 12.06
CA ALA A 16 -8.98 -3.04 10.91
C ALA A 16 -8.31 -1.72 11.27
N LYS A 17 -8.78 -1.04 12.32
CA LYS A 17 -8.24 0.25 12.75
C LYS A 17 -6.77 0.16 13.16
N VAL A 18 -6.40 -0.87 13.93
CA VAL A 18 -5.01 -1.07 14.36
C VAL A 18 -4.13 -1.41 13.16
N ALA A 19 -4.62 -2.27 12.28
CA ALA A 19 -3.90 -2.63 11.06
C ALA A 19 -3.68 -1.41 10.16
N ILE A 20 -4.68 -0.54 10.02
CA ILE A 20 -4.58 0.67 9.22
C ILE A 20 -3.53 1.62 9.77
N GLU A 21 -3.53 1.87 11.08
CA GLU A 21 -2.53 2.74 11.71
C GLU A 21 -1.12 2.20 11.51
N SER A 22 -0.92 0.91 11.67
CA SER A 22 0.37 0.26 11.47
C SER A 22 0.83 0.37 10.01
N ILE A 23 -0.06 0.14 9.06
CA ILE A 23 0.25 0.25 7.63
C ILE A 23 0.59 1.69 7.25
N LEU A 24 -0.19 2.67 7.73
CA LEU A 24 0.08 4.08 7.47
C LEU A 24 1.43 4.52 8.00
N GLU A 25 1.78 4.12 9.21
CA GLU A 25 3.05 4.48 9.83
C GLU A 25 4.22 3.89 9.04
N ALA A 26 4.14 2.62 8.69
CA ALA A 26 5.16 1.94 7.88
C ALA A 26 5.29 2.60 6.50
N SER A 27 4.18 2.94 5.87
CA SER A 27 4.17 3.59 4.56
C SER A 27 4.79 4.97 4.60
N ARG A 28 4.48 5.77 5.61
CA ARG A 28 5.07 7.11 5.76
C ARG A 28 6.58 7.05 5.88
N SER A 29 7.08 6.19 6.74
CA SER A 29 8.52 6.02 6.96
C SER A 29 9.21 5.55 5.67
N HIS A 30 8.65 4.54 5.02
CA HIS A 30 9.20 3.98 3.79
C HIS A 30 9.14 4.98 2.63
N ASN A 31 8.02 5.67 2.47
CA ASN A 31 7.80 6.61 1.37
C ASN A 31 8.72 7.81 1.45
N LEU A 32 8.92 8.37 2.64
CA LEU A 32 9.84 9.49 2.86
C LEU A 32 11.27 9.14 2.43
N ASN A 33 11.72 7.93 2.75
CA ASN A 33 13.08 7.50 2.44
C ASN A 33 13.28 7.16 0.96
N ASN A 34 12.22 6.88 0.22
CA ASN A 34 12.30 6.39 -1.17
C ASN A 34 11.66 7.31 -2.20
N GLY A 35 11.26 8.51 -1.80
CA GLY A 35 10.67 9.49 -2.72
C GLY A 35 9.32 9.03 -3.28
N ILE A 36 8.54 8.32 -2.47
CA ILE A 36 7.22 7.82 -2.85
C ILE A 36 6.14 8.66 -2.18
N THR A 37 5.09 9.00 -2.93
CA THR A 37 3.87 9.60 -2.39
C THR A 37 2.72 8.63 -2.53
N GLY A 38 1.73 8.73 -1.64
CA GLY A 38 0.62 7.81 -1.69
C GLY A 38 -0.59 8.28 -0.90
N ILE A 39 -1.73 7.72 -1.26
CA ILE A 39 -3.01 7.94 -0.60
C ILE A 39 -3.58 6.58 -0.24
N LEU A 40 -3.98 6.41 1.01
CA LEU A 40 -4.65 5.20 1.48
C LEU A 40 -6.09 5.53 1.86
N CYS A 41 -7.03 4.82 1.24
CA CYS A 41 -8.44 4.86 1.59
C CYS A 41 -8.84 3.51 2.16
N HIS A 42 -9.79 3.52 3.08
CA HIS A 42 -10.29 2.27 3.65
C HIS A 42 -11.79 2.38 3.94
N GLY A 43 -12.45 1.24 3.93
CA GLY A 43 -13.85 1.12 4.29
C GLY A 43 -14.14 -0.33 4.65
N GLY A 44 -14.71 -0.57 5.85
CA GLY A 44 -14.87 -1.92 6.35
C GLY A 44 -13.53 -2.62 6.48
N ASP A 45 -13.35 -3.73 5.79
CA ASP A 45 -12.12 -4.51 5.76
C ASP A 45 -11.29 -4.29 4.48
N ILE A 46 -11.68 -3.33 3.64
CA ILE A 46 -11.04 -3.10 2.35
C ILE A 46 -10.08 -1.91 2.44
N PHE A 47 -8.88 -2.11 1.89
CA PHE A 47 -7.89 -1.05 1.68
C PHE A 47 -7.75 -0.77 0.19
N LEU A 48 -7.74 0.51 -0.18
CA LEU A 48 -7.42 0.98 -1.52
C LEU A 48 -6.26 1.97 -1.41
N GLN A 49 -5.17 1.70 -2.08
CA GLN A 49 -4.00 2.58 -2.03
C GLN A 49 -3.51 2.92 -3.43
N ALA A 50 -3.20 4.20 -3.63
CA ALA A 50 -2.50 4.70 -4.80
C ALA A 50 -1.11 5.16 -4.37
N ILE A 51 -0.07 4.71 -5.06
CA ILE A 51 1.31 5.12 -4.81
C ILE A 51 1.96 5.61 -6.10
N GLU A 52 2.81 6.61 -5.97
CA GLU A 52 3.52 7.21 -7.11
C GLU A 52 4.97 7.48 -6.72
N GLY A 53 5.88 7.21 -7.63
CA GLY A 53 7.31 7.42 -7.40
C GLY A 53 8.15 6.79 -8.50
N GLY A 54 9.44 6.66 -8.27
CA GLY A 54 10.33 5.98 -9.19
C GLY A 54 9.93 4.53 -9.40
N ARG A 55 10.07 4.04 -10.62
CA ARG A 55 9.64 2.69 -10.99
C ARG A 55 10.18 1.60 -10.06
N ASP A 56 11.48 1.63 -9.80
CA ASP A 56 12.11 0.60 -8.97
C ASP A 56 11.63 0.67 -7.52
N ALA A 57 11.50 1.87 -6.97
CA ALA A 57 11.04 2.08 -5.59
C ALA A 57 9.58 1.65 -5.43
N VAL A 58 8.71 2.00 -6.39
CA VAL A 58 7.29 1.62 -6.35
C VAL A 58 7.12 0.11 -6.46
N ASN A 59 7.84 -0.54 -7.36
CA ASN A 59 7.77 -1.99 -7.51
C ASN A 59 8.29 -2.73 -6.27
N LYS A 60 9.35 -2.23 -5.67
CA LYS A 60 9.89 -2.78 -4.43
C LYS A 60 8.89 -2.68 -3.29
N LEU A 61 8.25 -1.52 -3.16
CA LEU A 61 7.23 -1.30 -2.15
C LEU A 61 6.01 -2.20 -2.38
N TYR A 62 5.55 -2.34 -3.62
CA TYR A 62 4.42 -3.21 -3.94
C TYR A 62 4.71 -4.67 -3.62
N ASN A 63 5.90 -5.16 -3.94
CA ASN A 63 6.30 -6.52 -3.58
C ASN A 63 6.28 -6.73 -2.06
N HIS A 64 6.71 -5.73 -1.31
CA HIS A 64 6.68 -5.76 0.15
C HIS A 64 5.24 -5.81 0.68
N ILE A 65 4.38 -4.97 0.11
CA ILE A 65 2.96 -4.91 0.46
C ILE A 65 2.26 -6.25 0.18
N SER A 66 2.53 -6.86 -0.97
CA SER A 66 1.88 -8.12 -1.36
C SER A 66 2.28 -9.29 -0.45
N GLN A 67 3.39 -9.18 0.26
CA GLN A 67 3.86 -10.19 1.20
C GLN A 67 3.51 -9.87 2.66
N ASP A 68 2.89 -8.73 2.91
CA ASP A 68 2.56 -8.29 4.26
C ASP A 68 1.38 -9.09 4.81
N ALA A 69 1.57 -9.71 5.97
CA ALA A 69 0.56 -10.58 6.58
C ALA A 69 -0.64 -9.83 7.17
N ARG A 70 -0.59 -8.49 7.22
CA ARG A 70 -1.69 -7.67 7.77
C ARG A 70 -2.88 -7.57 6.82
N HIS A 71 -2.69 -7.94 5.55
CA HIS A 71 -3.76 -7.96 4.55
C HIS A 71 -3.61 -9.16 3.62
N LYS A 72 -4.66 -9.41 2.86
CA LYS A 72 -4.74 -10.51 1.91
C LYS A 72 -5.51 -10.06 0.66
N ASP A 73 -5.59 -10.95 -0.33
CA ASP A 73 -6.34 -10.72 -1.57
C ASP A 73 -5.91 -9.41 -2.24
N VAL A 74 -4.59 -9.20 -2.31
CA VAL A 74 -4.02 -8.02 -2.96
C VAL A 74 -4.23 -8.11 -4.46
N VAL A 75 -4.95 -7.14 -5.02
CA VAL A 75 -5.25 -7.09 -6.46
C VAL A 75 -4.74 -5.77 -7.02
N LEU A 76 -3.89 -5.87 -8.03
CA LEU A 76 -3.42 -4.70 -8.76
C LEU A 76 -4.53 -4.22 -9.70
N LEU A 77 -4.94 -2.96 -9.52
CA LEU A 77 -6.00 -2.36 -10.33
C LEU A 77 -5.46 -1.54 -11.48
N HIS A 78 -4.32 -0.87 -11.28
CA HIS A 78 -3.78 0.06 -12.26
C HIS A 78 -2.28 0.21 -12.07
N TYR A 79 -1.56 0.30 -13.20
CA TYR A 79 -0.12 0.57 -13.23
C TYR A 79 0.21 1.33 -14.50
N GLU A 80 0.80 2.52 -14.35
CA GLU A 80 1.25 3.32 -15.49
C GLU A 80 2.59 4.01 -15.28
#